data_49c40c8b3afeaa162889d2e88ed043f2
#
_entry.id   49c40c8b3afeaa162889d2e88ed043f2
#
_cell.length_a   1.000
_cell.length_b   1.000
_cell.length_c   1.000
_cell.angle_alpha   90.00
_cell.angle_beta   90.00
_cell.angle_gamma   90.00
#
_symmetry.space_group_name_H-M   'P 1'
#
loop_
_entity.id
_entity.type
_entity.pdbx_description
1 polymer ?
#
loop_
_entity_poly.entity_id
_entity_poly.type
_entity_poly.pdbx_seq_one_letter_code
_entity_poly.pdbx_strand_id
1 'polypeptide(L)'
;SHKTPTAEQPMIISADTVEQGYAFSNCLDDLLILEMAIKMHCPDYADDYDKYIKNGPNLYYSNGFIMKSEDYDRYCEFLFNCLNGYLKLADIKTEKDLVEHVKYNVEVGKYQRFADPKKVPAEAIKWQCSIGGFLSERLWTLWLQHNFKDERVLKLPYIKMEEKMYT
;
A
#
# COMPACT_ATOMS: atom_id res chain seq x y z
N SER A 1 2.28 -0.29 43.93
CA SER A 1 3.15 -0.28 42.73
C SER A 1 2.26 -0.32 41.50
N HIS A 2 2.04 0.86 40.88
CA HIS A 2 1.36 0.96 39.61
C HIS A 2 2.33 0.53 38.49
N LYS A 3 2.04 -0.61 37.84
CA LYS A 3 2.70 -0.98 36.63
C LYS A 3 2.10 -0.11 35.51
N THR A 4 2.91 0.76 34.94
CA THR A 4 2.60 1.48 33.70
C THR A 4 2.38 0.44 32.59
N PRO A 5 1.31 0.54 31.77
CA PRO A 5 1.16 -0.33 30.61
C PRO A 5 2.35 -0.12 29.67
N THR A 6 3.11 -1.17 29.43
CA THR A 6 4.11 -1.18 28.36
C THR A 6 3.38 -0.98 27.04
N ALA A 7 3.78 0.04 26.27
CA ALA A 7 3.32 0.23 24.91
C ALA A 7 3.50 -1.09 24.17
N GLU A 8 2.40 -1.60 23.61
CA GLU A 8 2.44 -2.78 22.76
C GLU A 8 3.42 -2.48 21.62
N GLN A 9 4.48 -3.28 21.57
CA GLN A 9 5.39 -3.21 20.42
C GLN A 9 4.55 -3.46 19.17
N PRO A 10 4.70 -2.64 18.12
CA PRO A 10 4.01 -2.90 16.87
C PRO A 10 4.38 -4.32 16.45
N MET A 11 3.36 -5.14 16.21
CA MET A 11 3.54 -6.52 15.77
C MET A 11 4.36 -6.47 14.46
N ILE A 12 5.63 -6.81 14.53
CA ILE A 12 6.48 -6.96 13.33
C ILE A 12 5.97 -8.22 12.64
N ILE A 13 5.12 -8.03 11.64
CA ILE A 13 4.68 -9.10 10.79
C ILE A 13 5.88 -9.42 9.89
N SER A 14 6.51 -10.54 10.15
CA SER A 14 7.54 -11.09 9.27
C SER A 14 6.85 -11.60 8.01
N ALA A 15 6.72 -10.74 7.03
CA ALA A 15 6.33 -11.13 5.68
C ALA A 15 7.59 -11.32 4.84
N ASP A 16 7.66 -12.44 4.12
CA ASP A 16 8.82 -12.75 3.27
C ASP A 16 8.83 -11.92 1.98
N THR A 17 7.65 -11.43 1.56
CA THR A 17 7.50 -10.59 0.36
C THR A 17 6.57 -9.39 0.60
N VAL A 18 6.66 -8.40 -0.30
CA VAL A 18 5.78 -7.21 -0.28
C VAL A 18 4.31 -7.60 -0.44
N GLU A 19 4.02 -8.57 -1.31
CA GLU A 19 2.67 -9.10 -1.53
C GLU A 19 2.11 -9.76 -0.26
N GLN A 20 2.88 -10.61 0.41
CA GLN A 20 2.45 -11.24 1.66
C GLN A 20 2.17 -10.21 2.76
N GLY A 21 3.04 -9.20 2.89
CA GLY A 21 2.83 -8.10 3.82
C GLY A 21 1.56 -7.30 3.52
N TYR A 22 1.24 -7.11 2.24
CA TYR A 22 -0.01 -6.48 1.82
C TYR A 22 -1.22 -7.34 2.18
N ALA A 23 -1.20 -8.62 1.81
CA ALA A 23 -2.30 -9.57 2.04
C ALA A 23 -2.68 -9.71 3.52
N PHE A 24 -1.70 -9.59 4.43
CA PHE A 24 -1.98 -9.64 5.86
C PHE A 24 -2.82 -8.45 6.35
N SER A 25 -2.58 -7.26 5.82
CA SER A 25 -3.20 -6.01 6.31
C SER A 25 -4.35 -5.51 5.46
N ASN A 26 -4.40 -5.91 4.19
CA ASN A 26 -5.30 -5.38 3.18
C ASN A 26 -5.95 -6.52 2.38
N CYS A 27 -6.84 -6.16 1.45
CA CYS A 27 -7.45 -7.11 0.52
C CYS A 27 -6.47 -7.46 -0.61
N LEU A 28 -6.07 -8.72 -0.72
CA LEU A 28 -5.12 -9.16 -1.76
C LEU A 28 -5.67 -8.93 -3.18
N ASP A 29 -6.99 -9.03 -3.36
CA ASP A 29 -7.61 -8.81 -4.67
C ASP A 29 -7.33 -7.42 -5.22
N ASP A 30 -7.21 -6.39 -4.37
CA ASP A 30 -6.86 -5.03 -4.80
C ASP A 30 -5.45 -4.99 -5.42
N LEU A 31 -4.52 -5.77 -4.88
CA LEU A 31 -3.17 -5.87 -5.41
C LEU A 31 -3.13 -6.65 -6.73
N LEU A 32 -3.97 -7.68 -6.88
CA LEU A 32 -4.12 -8.43 -8.13
C LEU A 32 -4.76 -7.57 -9.23
N ILE A 33 -5.75 -6.75 -8.89
CA ILE A 33 -6.34 -5.78 -9.83
C ILE A 33 -5.31 -4.74 -10.25
N LEU A 34 -4.47 -4.26 -9.31
CA LEU A 34 -3.38 -3.34 -9.62
C LEU A 34 -2.37 -3.97 -10.60
N GLU A 35 -2.00 -5.23 -10.40
CA GLU A 35 -1.13 -5.96 -11.33
C GLU A 35 -1.70 -5.97 -12.76
N MET A 36 -3.01 -6.24 -12.88
CA MET A 36 -3.68 -6.19 -14.18
C MET A 36 -3.62 -4.78 -14.78
N ALA A 37 -3.83 -3.74 -13.97
CA ALA A 37 -3.74 -2.36 -14.42
C ALA A 37 -2.33 -2.02 -14.92
N ILE A 38 -1.28 -2.46 -14.21
CA ILE A 38 0.12 -2.27 -14.62
C ILE A 38 0.37 -2.95 -15.97
N LYS A 39 -0.02 -4.22 -16.12
CA LYS A 39 0.16 -4.97 -17.37
C LYS A 39 -0.54 -4.31 -18.57
N MET A 40 -1.66 -3.64 -18.33
CA MET A 40 -2.44 -2.97 -19.38
C MET A 40 -1.92 -1.58 -19.74
N HIS A 41 -1.48 -0.81 -18.75
CA HIS A 41 -1.16 0.62 -18.91
C HIS A 41 0.32 0.96 -18.83
N CYS A 42 1.11 0.11 -18.18
CA CYS A 42 2.55 0.27 -17.95
C CYS A 42 3.29 -1.07 -18.11
N PRO A 43 3.17 -1.75 -19.27
CA PRO A 43 3.65 -3.13 -19.45
C PRO A 43 5.16 -3.31 -19.18
N ASP A 44 5.96 -2.28 -19.39
CA ASP A 44 7.41 -2.31 -19.13
C ASP A 44 7.75 -2.59 -17.65
N TYR A 45 6.80 -2.37 -16.74
CA TYR A 45 6.95 -2.64 -15.31
C TYR A 45 6.49 -4.04 -14.88
N ALA A 46 5.94 -4.86 -15.77
CA ALA A 46 5.30 -6.13 -15.41
C ALA A 46 6.30 -7.14 -14.81
N ASP A 47 7.47 -7.30 -15.41
CA ASP A 47 8.51 -8.22 -14.91
C ASP A 47 9.08 -7.76 -13.57
N ASP A 48 9.25 -6.45 -13.41
CA ASP A 48 9.70 -5.87 -12.14
C ASP A 48 8.64 -5.96 -11.05
N TYR A 49 7.34 -5.93 -11.41
CA TYR A 49 6.26 -6.20 -10.46
C TYR A 49 6.38 -7.62 -9.88
N ASP A 50 6.54 -8.61 -10.74
CA ASP A 50 6.73 -10.00 -10.29
C ASP A 50 7.97 -10.14 -9.41
N LYS A 51 9.06 -9.48 -9.78
CA LYS A 51 10.33 -9.53 -9.05
C LYS A 51 10.29 -8.82 -7.70
N TYR A 52 9.78 -7.59 -7.65
CA TYR A 52 9.93 -6.73 -6.48
C TYR A 52 8.69 -6.68 -5.58
N ILE A 53 7.50 -6.92 -6.11
CA ILE A 53 6.26 -6.90 -5.31
C ILE A 53 5.87 -8.32 -4.90
N LYS A 54 5.77 -9.27 -5.84
CA LYS A 54 5.41 -10.65 -5.50
C LYS A 54 6.49 -11.41 -4.77
N ASN A 55 7.74 -11.26 -5.20
CA ASN A 55 8.87 -12.06 -4.71
C ASN A 55 9.92 -11.24 -3.96
N GLY A 56 9.82 -9.92 -3.95
CA GLY A 56 10.77 -9.04 -3.27
C GLY A 56 10.42 -8.79 -1.81
N PRO A 57 11.42 -8.74 -0.91
CA PRO A 57 11.20 -8.52 0.52
C PRO A 57 11.13 -7.04 0.91
N ASN A 58 11.56 -6.13 0.05
CA ASN A 58 11.78 -4.74 0.39
C ASN A 58 10.63 -3.83 -0.06
N LEU A 59 9.94 -3.23 0.89
CA LEU A 59 8.98 -2.16 0.66
C LEU A 59 9.56 -0.83 1.12
N TYR A 60 9.52 0.20 0.26
CA TYR A 60 9.79 1.58 0.67
C TYR A 60 8.51 2.18 1.24
N TYR A 61 8.44 2.18 2.58
CA TYR A 61 7.30 2.72 3.32
C TYR A 61 7.24 4.24 3.22
N SER A 62 6.02 4.73 3.30
CA SER A 62 5.71 6.17 3.30
C SER A 62 6.12 6.86 1.99
N ASN A 63 5.22 7.53 1.35
CA ASN A 63 5.47 8.30 0.14
C ASN A 63 6.29 9.59 0.42
N GLY A 64 7.25 9.49 1.37
CA GLY A 64 8.17 10.57 1.72
C GLY A 64 9.48 10.45 0.96
N PHE A 65 9.70 11.34 0.00
CA PHE A 65 10.89 11.31 -0.84
C PHE A 65 11.34 12.72 -1.23
N ILE A 66 12.61 12.84 -1.61
CA ILE A 66 13.19 14.02 -2.24
C ILE A 66 13.77 13.56 -3.57
N MET A 67 13.34 14.15 -4.67
CA MET A 67 13.80 13.82 -6.00
C MET A 67 13.84 15.07 -6.90
N LYS A 68 14.42 14.94 -8.09
CA LYS A 68 14.38 15.98 -9.12
C LYS A 68 12.96 16.12 -9.66
N SER A 69 12.57 17.32 -10.09
CA SER A 69 11.24 17.59 -10.64
C SER A 69 10.89 16.70 -11.84
N GLU A 70 11.86 16.48 -12.73
CA GLU A 70 11.68 15.62 -13.90
C GLU A 70 11.33 14.16 -13.51
N ASP A 71 11.99 13.63 -12.49
CA ASP A 71 11.70 12.29 -11.98
C ASP A 71 10.35 12.25 -11.26
N TYR A 72 10.00 13.34 -10.56
CA TYR A 72 8.69 13.47 -9.92
C TYR A 72 7.54 13.46 -10.94
N ASP A 73 7.68 14.21 -12.04
CA ASP A 73 6.67 14.25 -13.10
C ASP A 73 6.48 12.86 -13.73
N ARG A 74 7.57 12.16 -14.02
CA ARG A 74 7.53 10.78 -14.54
C ARG A 74 6.91 9.81 -13.54
N TYR A 75 7.22 9.96 -12.25
CA TYR A 75 6.60 9.14 -11.20
C TYR A 75 5.09 9.41 -11.11
N CYS A 76 4.67 10.67 -11.13
CA CYS A 76 3.25 11.02 -11.10
C CYS A 76 2.49 10.45 -12.30
N GLU A 77 3.06 10.53 -13.50
CA GLU A 77 2.46 9.94 -14.69
C GLU A 77 2.27 8.41 -14.52
N PHE A 78 3.32 7.70 -14.10
CA PHE A 78 3.24 6.27 -13.81
C PHE A 78 2.20 5.95 -12.72
N LEU A 79 2.27 6.65 -11.58
CA LEU A 79 1.38 6.46 -10.44
C LEU A 79 -0.10 6.58 -10.84
N PHE A 80 -0.45 7.70 -11.51
CA PHE A 80 -1.83 7.95 -11.87
C PHE A 80 -2.34 7.07 -13.01
N ASN A 81 -1.49 6.64 -13.93
CA ASN A 81 -1.85 5.66 -14.94
C ASN A 81 -2.23 4.33 -14.28
N CYS A 82 -1.45 3.85 -13.32
CA CYS A 82 -1.72 2.62 -12.60
C CYS A 82 -2.97 2.73 -11.70
N LEU A 83 -3.09 3.81 -10.91
CA LEU A 83 -4.24 3.98 -10.00
C LEU A 83 -5.55 4.19 -10.77
N ASN A 84 -5.55 4.98 -11.86
CA ASN A 84 -6.73 5.14 -12.71
C ASN A 84 -7.11 3.82 -13.40
N GLY A 85 -6.13 3.03 -13.82
CA GLY A 85 -6.33 1.69 -14.34
C GLY A 85 -6.98 0.77 -13.29
N TYR A 86 -6.47 0.78 -12.06
CA TYR A 86 -7.04 0.05 -10.94
C TYR A 86 -8.50 0.45 -10.69
N LEU A 87 -8.81 1.75 -10.57
CA LEU A 87 -10.16 2.24 -10.32
C LEU A 87 -11.15 1.80 -11.41
N LYS A 88 -10.72 1.82 -12.68
CA LYS A 88 -11.53 1.36 -13.81
C LYS A 88 -11.82 -0.14 -13.75
N LEU A 89 -10.80 -0.95 -13.45
CA LEU A 89 -10.93 -2.41 -13.36
C LEU A 89 -11.75 -2.86 -12.15
N ALA A 90 -11.65 -2.14 -11.03
CA ALA A 90 -12.45 -2.37 -9.83
C ALA A 90 -13.87 -1.77 -9.91
N ASP A 91 -14.23 -1.08 -11.01
CA ASP A 91 -15.48 -0.34 -11.22
C ASP A 91 -15.81 0.68 -10.11
N ILE A 92 -14.77 1.34 -9.58
CA ILE A 92 -14.87 2.37 -8.54
C ILE A 92 -14.87 3.74 -9.22
N LYS A 93 -15.98 4.46 -9.18
CA LYS A 93 -16.15 5.78 -9.80
C LYS A 93 -16.37 6.89 -8.79
N THR A 94 -16.85 6.55 -7.60
CA THR A 94 -17.19 7.49 -6.54
C THR A 94 -16.69 6.99 -5.18
N GLU A 95 -16.64 7.88 -4.20
CA GLU A 95 -16.34 7.49 -2.81
C GLU A 95 -17.34 6.45 -2.27
N LYS A 96 -18.60 6.53 -2.70
CA LYS A 96 -19.62 5.55 -2.32
C LYS A 96 -19.27 4.16 -2.86
N ASP A 97 -18.86 4.05 -4.13
CA ASP A 97 -18.44 2.79 -4.72
C ASP A 97 -17.24 2.19 -3.98
N LEU A 98 -16.29 3.05 -3.58
CA LEU A 98 -15.12 2.64 -2.79
C LEU A 98 -15.54 2.05 -1.43
N VAL A 99 -16.46 2.71 -0.72
CA VAL A 99 -16.98 2.21 0.56
C VAL A 99 -17.72 0.89 0.38
N GLU A 100 -18.53 0.75 -0.67
CA GLU A 100 -19.25 -0.48 -1.00
C GLU A 100 -18.27 -1.61 -1.36
N HIS A 101 -17.24 -1.33 -2.15
CA HIS A 101 -16.17 -2.29 -2.47
C HIS A 101 -15.48 -2.83 -1.20
N VAL A 102 -15.08 -1.94 -0.28
CA VAL A 102 -14.44 -2.34 0.97
C VAL A 102 -15.41 -3.17 1.84
N LYS A 103 -16.65 -2.72 2.01
CA LYS A 103 -17.66 -3.45 2.80
C LYS A 103 -17.90 -4.85 2.24
N TYR A 104 -18.08 -4.97 0.93
CA TYR A 104 -18.26 -6.27 0.29
C TYR A 104 -17.07 -7.19 0.56
N ASN A 105 -15.83 -6.72 0.37
CA ASN A 105 -14.63 -7.52 0.61
C ASN A 105 -14.49 -7.92 2.09
N VAL A 106 -14.95 -7.09 3.04
CA VAL A 106 -15.03 -7.45 4.46
C VAL A 106 -16.08 -8.56 4.68
N GLU A 107 -17.30 -8.40 4.16
CA GLU A 107 -18.39 -9.35 4.34
C GLU A 107 -18.05 -10.75 3.81
N VAL A 108 -17.36 -10.84 2.68
CA VAL A 108 -16.93 -12.10 2.07
C VAL A 108 -15.61 -12.63 2.63
N GLY A 109 -15.05 -11.99 3.66
CA GLY A 109 -13.88 -12.48 4.40
C GLY A 109 -12.54 -12.37 3.69
N LYS A 110 -12.39 -11.42 2.76
CA LYS A 110 -11.12 -11.23 2.00
C LYS A 110 -9.99 -10.54 2.77
N TYR A 111 -10.28 -9.99 3.94
CA TYR A 111 -9.26 -9.37 4.81
C TYR A 111 -8.80 -10.36 5.87
N GLN A 112 -7.59 -10.89 5.75
CA GLN A 112 -7.03 -11.86 6.70
C GLN A 112 -6.94 -11.33 8.14
N ARG A 113 -6.74 -10.01 8.29
CA ARG A 113 -6.67 -9.36 9.61
C ARG A 113 -7.98 -9.35 10.40
N PHE A 114 -9.12 -9.59 9.75
CA PHE A 114 -10.44 -9.58 10.40
C PHE A 114 -10.91 -11.01 10.63
N ALA A 115 -10.75 -11.51 11.86
CA ALA A 115 -11.16 -12.87 12.22
C ALA A 115 -12.67 -13.10 12.11
N ASP A 116 -13.48 -12.06 12.34
CA ASP A 116 -14.94 -12.09 12.25
C ASP A 116 -15.45 -10.90 11.42
N PRO A 117 -15.83 -11.10 10.15
CA PRO A 117 -16.33 -10.04 9.28
C PRO A 117 -17.51 -9.25 9.87
N LYS A 118 -18.35 -9.90 10.71
CA LYS A 118 -19.52 -9.25 11.31
C LYS A 118 -19.20 -8.30 12.45
N LYS A 119 -17.96 -8.33 12.95
CA LYS A 119 -17.50 -7.51 14.09
C LYS A 119 -16.49 -6.47 13.69
N VAL A 120 -16.34 -6.18 12.39
CA VAL A 120 -15.39 -5.17 11.91
C VAL A 120 -15.91 -3.76 12.25
N PRO A 121 -15.14 -2.95 13.00
CA PRO A 121 -15.56 -1.59 13.37
C PRO A 121 -15.64 -0.68 12.14
N ALA A 122 -16.52 0.33 12.19
CA ALA A 122 -16.66 1.31 11.11
C ALA A 122 -15.34 2.07 10.82
N GLU A 123 -14.56 2.37 11.86
CA GLU A 123 -13.23 3.01 11.73
C GLU A 123 -12.25 2.13 10.95
N ALA A 124 -12.31 0.81 11.14
CA ALA A 124 -11.47 -0.12 10.37
C ALA A 124 -11.88 -0.15 8.90
N ILE A 125 -13.18 -0.12 8.59
CA ILE A 125 -13.69 0.01 7.22
C ILE A 125 -13.21 1.33 6.61
N LYS A 126 -13.37 2.45 7.33
CA LYS A 126 -12.92 3.76 6.88
C LYS A 126 -11.41 3.78 6.59
N TRP A 127 -10.60 3.14 7.45
CA TRP A 127 -9.17 3.02 7.21
C TRP A 127 -8.86 2.20 5.95
N GLN A 128 -9.59 1.12 5.70
CA GLN A 128 -9.42 0.31 4.49
C GLN A 128 -9.81 1.08 3.21
N CYS A 129 -10.66 2.10 3.28
CA CYS A 129 -10.94 2.98 2.13
C CYS A 129 -9.71 3.78 1.66
N SER A 130 -8.59 3.75 2.39
CA SER A 130 -7.31 4.32 1.95
C SER A 130 -6.54 3.44 0.94
N ILE A 131 -7.23 2.61 0.15
CA ILE A 131 -6.64 1.67 -0.81
C ILE A 131 -5.63 2.36 -1.72
N GLY A 132 -5.95 3.53 -2.27
CA GLY A 132 -5.03 4.30 -3.12
C GLY A 132 -3.71 4.63 -2.43
N GLY A 133 -3.73 4.95 -1.13
CA GLY A 133 -2.52 5.17 -0.32
C GLY A 133 -1.71 3.88 -0.16
N PHE A 134 -2.36 2.76 0.13
CA PHE A 134 -1.67 1.48 0.28
C PHE A 134 -1.07 0.99 -1.04
N LEU A 135 -1.78 1.15 -2.15
CA LEU A 135 -1.27 0.79 -3.47
C LEU A 135 -0.14 1.71 -3.91
N SER A 136 -0.20 3.02 -3.58
CA SER A 136 0.84 3.98 -3.97
C SER A 136 2.21 3.66 -3.35
N GLU A 137 2.28 3.12 -2.14
CA GLU A 137 3.56 2.67 -1.55
C GLU A 137 4.18 1.51 -2.34
N ARG A 138 3.36 0.61 -2.89
CA ARG A 138 3.82 -0.51 -3.75
C ARG A 138 4.26 0.00 -5.10
N LEU A 139 3.50 0.92 -5.69
CA LEU A 139 3.86 1.60 -6.94
C LEU A 139 5.14 2.42 -6.79
N TRP A 140 5.31 3.12 -5.65
CA TRP A 140 6.55 3.82 -5.33
C TRP A 140 7.76 2.87 -5.30
N THR A 141 7.62 1.75 -4.60
CA THR A 141 8.66 0.72 -4.54
C THR A 141 9.00 0.19 -5.94
N LEU A 142 7.99 -0.15 -6.73
CA LEU A 142 8.15 -0.66 -8.09
C LEU A 142 8.85 0.37 -8.99
N TRP A 143 8.40 1.63 -8.96
CA TRP A 143 8.95 2.69 -9.78
C TRP A 143 10.42 2.97 -9.46
N LEU A 144 10.78 2.99 -8.18
CA LEU A 144 12.16 3.15 -7.73
C LEU A 144 13.06 2.03 -8.25
N GLN A 145 12.64 0.80 -8.07
CA GLN A 145 13.42 -0.38 -8.46
C GLN A 145 13.60 -0.47 -9.98
N HIS A 146 12.57 -0.10 -10.74
CA HIS A 146 12.63 -0.07 -12.20
C HIS A 146 13.60 1.01 -12.71
N ASN A 147 13.51 2.24 -12.19
CA ASN A 147 14.20 3.39 -12.78
C ASN A 147 15.60 3.62 -12.20
N PHE A 148 15.88 3.28 -10.95
CA PHE A 148 17.13 3.70 -10.30
C PHE A 148 18.02 2.57 -9.83
N LYS A 149 17.52 1.36 -9.66
CA LYS A 149 18.21 0.29 -8.94
C LYS A 149 18.74 0.80 -7.58
N ASP A 150 19.06 -0.07 -6.64
CA ASP A 150 19.40 0.32 -5.25
C ASP A 150 20.61 1.29 -5.12
N GLU A 151 21.47 1.34 -6.13
CA GLU A 151 22.71 2.13 -6.09
C GLU A 151 22.51 3.65 -6.12
N ARG A 152 21.33 4.14 -6.53
CA ARG A 152 21.01 5.57 -6.64
C ARG A 152 20.02 6.06 -5.61
N VAL A 153 19.59 5.20 -4.70
CA VAL A 153 18.60 5.52 -3.68
C VAL A 153 19.28 5.72 -2.34
N LEU A 154 19.35 6.96 -1.88
CA LEU A 154 19.84 7.28 -0.54
C LEU A 154 18.70 7.08 0.47
N LYS A 155 18.84 6.08 1.34
CA LYS A 155 17.90 5.86 2.44
C LYS A 155 18.23 6.82 3.58
N LEU A 156 17.30 7.75 3.86
CA LEU A 156 17.42 8.64 5.00
C LEU A 156 16.79 8.00 6.26
N PRO A 157 17.33 8.26 7.46
CA PRO A 157 16.71 7.77 8.67
C PRO A 157 15.33 8.41 8.86
N TYR A 158 14.35 7.58 9.21
CA TYR A 158 13.01 8.06 9.55
C TYR A 158 13.03 8.62 10.97
N ILE A 159 12.74 9.90 11.11
CA ILE A 159 12.60 10.58 12.39
C ILE A 159 11.10 10.78 12.64
N LYS A 160 10.52 10.00 13.53
CA LYS A 160 9.16 10.21 14.02
C LYS A 160 9.21 11.31 15.08
N MET A 161 8.67 12.49 14.76
CA MET A 161 8.43 13.52 15.78
C MET A 161 7.13 13.16 16.52
N GLU A 162 7.26 12.77 17.78
CA GLU A 162 6.08 12.65 18.65
C GLU A 162 5.68 14.04 19.09
N GLU A 163 4.50 14.49 18.72
CA GLU A 163 3.87 15.66 19.34
C GLU A 163 3.64 15.34 20.81
N LYS A 164 4.42 15.95 21.69
CA LYS A 164 4.02 16.04 23.10
C LYS A 164 2.81 16.96 23.13
N MET A 165 1.62 16.37 23.27
CA MET A 165 0.45 17.14 23.64
C MET A 165 0.77 17.81 24.98
N TYR A 166 0.94 19.11 24.95
CA TYR A 166 0.98 19.93 26.17
C TYR A 166 -0.43 19.88 26.78
N THR A 167 -0.54 19.09 27.86
CA THR A 167 -1.69 19.17 28.79
C THR A 167 -1.58 20.40 29.64
#